data_f6d28062f7252f67e58b07cd41c039c1
#
_entry.id   f6d28062f7252f67e58b07cd41c039c1
#
_cell.length_a   1.000
_cell.length_b   1.000
_cell.length_c   1.000
_cell.angle_alpha   90.00
_cell.angle_beta   90.00
_cell.angle_gamma   90.00
#
_symmetry.space_group_name_H-M   'P 1'
#
loop_
_entity.id
_entity.type
_entity.pdbx_description
1 polymer ?
#
loop_
_entity_poly.entity_id
_entity_poly.type
_entity_poly.pdbx_seq_one_letter_code
_entity_poly.pdbx_strand_id
1 'polypeptide(L)'
;MRSLYLVRHGKPQYPDEHSYCVGQTDFSLSMLGHLQAVLLNEELSDKISRIYCSPLLRAVETAGHMAPELPHIIVSDLSERNLGEWDGLSFDKIRQRWPDIYKARENNPDHPIPGAETPAASGFRFSQAVHKILCASEGDIAVVAHTDVISSYIYALHSGMYSRQRFRLPCGSYYHLEVNEKNNISFSDPSYILPHPELNDGLCFRLRNAVSLPRHVQAHSDAVTELACCLCNMLESNGYIFDQKLVRSGALLHDIARLQRHHTKTGGELFLQ
;
A
#
# COMPACT_ATOMS: atom_id res chain seq x y z
N MET A 1 -22.48 -11.70 -8.91
CA MET A 1 -21.45 -10.63 -8.95
C MET A 1 -20.40 -10.94 -7.90
N ARG A 2 -19.14 -10.65 -8.15
CA ARG A 2 -18.00 -10.84 -7.24
C ARG A 2 -17.12 -9.60 -7.24
N SER A 3 -16.25 -9.48 -6.24
CA SER A 3 -15.38 -8.32 -6.06
C SER A 3 -13.95 -8.62 -6.53
N LEU A 4 -13.34 -7.62 -7.18
CA LEU A 4 -11.92 -7.57 -7.48
C LEU A 4 -11.31 -6.37 -6.73
N TYR A 5 -10.35 -6.63 -5.87
CA TYR A 5 -9.58 -5.62 -5.16
C TYR A 5 -8.22 -5.45 -5.82
N LEU A 6 -7.97 -4.29 -6.46
CA LEU A 6 -6.66 -3.96 -7.02
C LEU A 6 -5.86 -3.17 -5.99
N VAL A 7 -4.91 -3.81 -5.36
CA VAL A 7 -4.17 -3.30 -4.21
C VAL A 7 -2.78 -2.83 -4.65
N ARG A 8 -2.41 -1.61 -4.30
CA ARG A 8 -1.02 -1.18 -4.39
C ARG A 8 -0.26 -1.66 -3.16
N HIS A 9 0.93 -2.22 -3.37
CA HIS A 9 1.85 -2.62 -2.30
C HIS A 9 2.11 -1.49 -1.28
N GLY A 10 2.50 -1.84 -0.06
CA GLY A 10 2.96 -0.92 0.98
C GLY A 10 4.21 -0.14 0.57
N LYS A 11 4.55 0.91 1.32
CA LYS A 11 5.69 1.80 1.02
C LYS A 11 7.01 1.01 0.99
N PRO A 12 7.81 1.08 -0.09
CA PRO A 12 9.11 0.43 -0.17
C PRO A 12 10.13 1.09 0.75
N GLN A 13 11.13 0.30 1.17
CA GLN A 13 12.32 0.79 1.86
C GLN A 13 13.33 1.28 0.82
N TYR A 14 13.59 2.60 0.82
CA TYR A 14 14.65 3.16 -0.02
C TYR A 14 16.00 3.14 0.69
N PRO A 15 17.12 3.16 -0.06
CA PRO A 15 18.46 3.15 0.51
C PRO A 15 18.78 4.33 1.44
N ASP A 16 18.15 5.47 1.18
CA ASP A 16 18.32 6.72 1.91
C ASP A 16 17.00 7.54 1.90
N GLU A 17 17.06 8.81 2.28
CA GLU A 17 15.90 9.71 2.39
C GLU A 17 15.44 10.31 1.03
N HIS A 18 16.13 9.98 -0.08
CA HIS A 18 15.75 10.48 -1.40
C HIS A 18 14.55 9.72 -1.96
N SER A 19 13.83 10.37 -2.86
CA SER A 19 12.79 9.71 -3.65
C SER A 19 13.40 9.00 -4.85
N TYR A 20 12.96 7.77 -5.11
CA TYR A 20 13.45 6.88 -6.15
C TYR A 20 12.42 6.63 -7.24
N CYS A 21 12.89 6.50 -8.47
CA CYS A 21 12.10 5.99 -9.57
C CYS A 21 12.18 4.46 -9.53
N VAL A 22 11.09 3.80 -9.14
CA VAL A 22 11.07 2.37 -8.88
C VAL A 22 10.09 1.68 -9.81
N GLY A 23 10.63 0.94 -10.75
CA GLY A 23 9.91 0.02 -11.63
C GLY A 23 10.06 -1.42 -11.14
N GLN A 24 11.00 -2.14 -11.74
CA GLN A 24 11.26 -3.55 -11.43
C GLN A 24 12.43 -3.78 -10.47
N THR A 25 13.14 -2.72 -10.08
CA THR A 25 14.10 -2.80 -8.97
C THR A 25 13.41 -3.31 -7.71
N ASP A 26 13.99 -4.32 -7.08
CA ASP A 26 13.33 -5.09 -6.03
C ASP A 26 13.71 -4.57 -4.63
N PHE A 27 12.90 -3.66 -4.11
CA PHE A 27 12.97 -3.18 -2.74
C PHE A 27 11.95 -3.90 -1.86
N SER A 28 12.35 -4.25 -0.63
CA SER A 28 11.46 -4.72 0.44
C SER A 28 10.54 -3.59 0.93
N LEU A 29 9.57 -3.93 1.76
CA LEU A 29 8.75 -2.93 2.46
C LEU A 29 9.57 -2.17 3.50
N SER A 30 9.27 -0.89 3.64
CA SER A 30 9.67 -0.13 4.83
C SER A 30 8.81 -0.53 6.02
N MET A 31 9.19 -0.09 7.23
CA MET A 31 8.34 -0.26 8.41
C MET A 31 6.92 0.27 8.16
N LEU A 32 6.77 1.46 7.57
CA LEU A 32 5.46 2.00 7.22
C LEU A 32 4.74 1.09 6.23
N GLY A 33 5.46 0.50 5.26
CA GLY A 33 4.88 -0.45 4.32
C GLY A 33 4.32 -1.71 4.98
N HIS A 34 5.00 -2.26 5.97
CA HIS A 34 4.50 -3.38 6.78
C HIS A 34 3.24 -3.00 7.55
N LEU A 35 3.21 -1.80 8.17
CA LEU A 35 2.03 -1.31 8.87
C LEU A 35 0.84 -1.14 7.92
N GLN A 36 1.06 -0.55 6.73
CA GLN A 36 0.02 -0.41 5.70
C GLN A 36 -0.55 -1.78 5.28
N ALA A 37 0.29 -2.80 5.15
CA ALA A 37 -0.16 -4.14 4.79
C ALA A 37 -1.00 -4.81 5.91
N VAL A 38 -0.71 -4.53 7.18
CA VAL A 38 -1.56 -4.95 8.31
C VAL A 38 -2.91 -4.23 8.30
N LEU A 39 -2.95 -2.94 7.96
CA LEU A 39 -4.23 -2.22 7.82
C LEU A 39 -5.08 -2.78 6.68
N LEU A 40 -4.46 -3.21 5.58
CA LEU A 40 -5.14 -3.95 4.51
C LEU A 40 -5.70 -5.30 4.99
N ASN A 41 -5.03 -5.99 5.92
CA ASN A 41 -5.54 -7.21 6.53
C ASN A 41 -6.87 -6.96 7.26
N GLU A 42 -6.92 -5.93 8.12
CA GLU A 42 -8.14 -5.56 8.84
C GLU A 42 -9.32 -5.26 7.91
N GLU A 43 -9.03 -4.68 6.75
CA GLU A 43 -10.04 -4.25 5.80
C GLU A 43 -10.50 -5.35 4.84
N LEU A 44 -9.59 -6.25 4.43
CA LEU A 44 -9.82 -7.15 3.29
C LEU A 44 -9.75 -8.64 3.61
N SER A 45 -9.15 -9.08 4.73
CA SER A 45 -8.90 -10.51 4.97
C SER A 45 -10.18 -11.37 4.95
N ASP A 46 -11.26 -10.84 5.51
CA ASP A 46 -12.55 -11.55 5.59
C ASP A 46 -13.38 -11.43 4.29
N LYS A 47 -12.97 -10.54 3.37
CA LYS A 47 -13.70 -10.25 2.13
C LYS A 47 -13.18 -11.05 0.95
N ILE A 48 -11.95 -11.58 1.02
CA ILE A 48 -11.28 -12.23 -0.12
C ILE A 48 -11.06 -13.71 0.14
N SER A 49 -11.13 -14.49 -0.91
CA SER A 49 -10.89 -15.94 -0.89
C SER A 49 -9.52 -16.33 -1.47
N ARG A 50 -8.87 -15.41 -2.20
CA ARG A 50 -7.60 -15.68 -2.89
C ARG A 50 -6.83 -14.40 -3.22
N ILE A 51 -5.50 -14.51 -3.21
CA ILE A 51 -4.60 -13.41 -3.57
C ILE A 51 -3.74 -13.82 -4.77
N TYR A 52 -3.66 -12.91 -5.74
CA TYR A 52 -2.67 -12.92 -6.81
C TYR A 52 -1.72 -11.75 -6.60
N CYS A 53 -0.42 -11.94 -6.74
CA CYS A 53 0.53 -10.86 -6.53
C CYS A 53 1.65 -10.82 -7.56
N SER A 54 2.17 -9.62 -7.77
CA SER A 54 3.42 -9.39 -8.49
C SER A 54 4.57 -10.16 -7.84
N PRO A 55 5.57 -10.64 -8.60
CA PRO A 55 6.75 -11.30 -8.04
C PRO A 55 7.68 -10.37 -7.26
N LEU A 56 7.50 -9.04 -7.36
CA LEU A 56 8.38 -8.07 -6.70
C LEU A 56 8.17 -8.09 -5.18
N LEU A 57 9.27 -8.10 -4.44
CA LEU A 57 9.33 -8.37 -3.00
C LEU A 57 8.31 -7.53 -2.20
N ARG A 58 8.23 -6.23 -2.46
CA ARG A 58 7.25 -5.34 -1.82
C ARG A 58 5.79 -5.76 -2.00
N ALA A 59 5.44 -6.39 -3.14
CA ALA A 59 4.08 -6.90 -3.37
C ALA A 59 3.87 -8.24 -2.67
N VAL A 60 4.87 -9.13 -2.68
CA VAL A 60 4.84 -10.42 -1.97
C VAL A 60 4.73 -10.20 -0.46
N GLU A 61 5.52 -9.30 0.11
CA GLU A 61 5.47 -8.96 1.53
C GLU A 61 4.12 -8.32 1.92
N THR A 62 3.58 -7.45 1.05
CA THR A 62 2.24 -6.88 1.27
C THR A 62 1.17 -7.97 1.29
N ALA A 63 1.17 -8.88 0.33
CA ALA A 63 0.23 -10.01 0.28
C ALA A 63 0.36 -10.90 1.53
N GLY A 64 1.60 -11.16 1.97
CA GLY A 64 1.89 -11.95 3.16
C GLY A 64 1.31 -11.39 4.47
N HIS A 65 1.31 -10.07 4.62
CA HIS A 65 0.68 -9.42 5.78
C HIS A 65 -0.83 -9.24 5.60
N MET A 66 -1.29 -9.01 4.37
CA MET A 66 -2.70 -8.72 4.08
C MET A 66 -3.61 -9.92 4.32
N ALA A 67 -3.18 -11.13 4.02
CA ALA A 67 -3.93 -12.35 4.34
C ALA A 67 -2.98 -13.55 4.48
N PRO A 68 -2.30 -13.70 5.62
CA PRO A 68 -1.28 -14.74 5.84
C PRO A 68 -1.82 -16.17 5.70
N GLU A 69 -3.11 -16.36 5.94
CA GLU A 69 -3.77 -17.69 5.89
C GLU A 69 -4.16 -18.12 4.45
N LEU A 70 -4.12 -17.18 3.47
CA LEU A 70 -4.49 -17.48 2.09
C LEU A 70 -3.25 -17.80 1.24
N PRO A 71 -3.36 -18.72 0.26
CA PRO A 71 -2.29 -18.94 -0.67
C PRO A 71 -2.08 -17.72 -1.59
N HIS A 72 -0.83 -17.30 -1.71
CA HIS A 72 -0.42 -16.20 -2.59
C HIS A 72 0.05 -16.76 -3.94
N ILE A 73 -0.65 -16.44 -5.01
CA ILE A 73 -0.31 -16.90 -6.38
C ILE A 73 0.49 -15.81 -7.07
N ILE A 74 1.76 -16.10 -7.34
CA ILE A 74 2.66 -15.16 -8.02
C ILE A 74 2.37 -15.18 -9.52
N VAL A 75 2.17 -14.00 -10.10
CA VAL A 75 1.92 -13.80 -11.52
C VAL A 75 2.89 -12.74 -12.07
N SER A 76 3.81 -13.15 -12.95
CA SER A 76 4.87 -12.29 -13.48
C SER A 76 4.32 -11.06 -14.22
N ASP A 77 3.21 -11.21 -14.93
CA ASP A 77 2.57 -10.15 -15.69
C ASP A 77 1.94 -9.05 -14.80
N LEU A 78 1.90 -9.23 -13.47
CA LEU A 78 1.50 -8.20 -12.50
C LEU A 78 2.64 -7.28 -12.07
N SER A 79 3.89 -7.50 -12.56
CA SER A 79 5.04 -6.66 -12.26
C SER A 79 4.80 -5.21 -12.66
N GLU A 80 5.48 -4.28 -11.95
CA GLU A 80 5.44 -2.86 -12.30
C GLU A 80 6.00 -2.63 -13.71
N ARG A 81 5.66 -1.50 -14.27
CA ARG A 81 6.20 -1.03 -15.53
C ARG A 81 7.72 -1.00 -15.47
N ASN A 82 8.37 -1.60 -16.47
CA ASN A 82 9.81 -1.45 -16.63
C ASN A 82 10.12 0.02 -16.93
N LEU A 83 10.94 0.66 -16.09
CA LEU A 83 11.30 2.07 -16.21
C LEU A 83 12.65 2.30 -16.91
N GLY A 84 13.22 1.24 -17.51
CA GLY A 84 14.43 1.32 -18.32
C GLY A 84 15.60 1.90 -17.54
N GLU A 85 16.28 2.90 -18.13
CA GLU A 85 17.48 3.50 -17.55
C GLU A 85 17.22 4.32 -16.28
N TRP A 86 15.97 4.59 -15.93
CA TRP A 86 15.60 5.32 -14.72
C TRP A 86 15.35 4.40 -13.52
N ASP A 87 15.18 3.10 -13.76
CA ASP A 87 14.79 2.16 -12.71
C ASP A 87 15.87 2.08 -11.60
N GLY A 88 15.43 2.21 -10.36
CA GLY A 88 16.29 2.16 -9.17
C GLY A 88 17.15 3.40 -8.93
N LEU A 89 16.99 4.47 -9.72
CA LEU A 89 17.74 5.72 -9.53
C LEU A 89 16.95 6.73 -8.70
N SER A 90 17.66 7.53 -7.89
CA SER A 90 17.04 8.69 -7.25
C SER A 90 16.67 9.75 -8.30
N PHE A 91 15.59 10.51 -8.04
CA PHE A 91 15.18 11.57 -8.96
C PHE A 91 16.24 12.65 -9.14
N ASP A 92 17.12 12.87 -8.17
CA ASP A 92 18.25 13.81 -8.30
C ASP A 92 19.27 13.32 -9.33
N LYS A 93 19.62 12.02 -9.30
CA LYS A 93 20.49 11.41 -10.32
C LYS A 93 19.85 11.44 -11.70
N ILE A 94 18.54 11.18 -11.80
CA ILE A 94 17.80 11.24 -13.06
C ILE A 94 17.83 12.66 -13.63
N ARG A 95 17.54 13.67 -12.80
CA ARG A 95 17.55 15.07 -13.20
C ARG A 95 18.94 15.52 -13.68
N GLN A 96 19.99 15.05 -13.04
CA GLN A 96 21.38 15.36 -13.44
C GLN A 96 21.77 14.68 -14.75
N ARG A 97 21.37 13.43 -14.94
CA ARG A 97 21.81 12.61 -16.09
C ARG A 97 20.97 12.83 -17.35
N TRP A 98 19.67 13.12 -17.19
CA TRP A 98 18.74 13.32 -18.31
C TRP A 98 17.85 14.56 -18.08
N PRO A 99 18.44 15.77 -17.98
CA PRO A 99 17.71 16.99 -17.63
C PRO A 99 16.56 17.30 -18.62
N ASP A 100 16.79 17.10 -19.91
CA ASP A 100 15.80 17.41 -20.96
C ASP A 100 14.62 16.44 -20.92
N ILE A 101 14.87 15.13 -20.75
CA ILE A 101 13.82 14.12 -20.64
C ILE A 101 13.05 14.34 -19.33
N TYR A 102 13.74 14.64 -18.23
CA TYR A 102 13.11 14.93 -16.95
C TYR A 102 12.14 16.10 -17.08
N LYS A 103 12.60 17.24 -17.66
CA LYS A 103 11.78 18.42 -17.90
C LYS A 103 10.60 18.16 -18.85
N ALA A 104 10.82 17.37 -19.91
CA ALA A 104 9.74 16.96 -20.81
C ALA A 104 8.64 16.18 -20.09
N ARG A 105 9.00 15.35 -19.11
CA ARG A 105 8.06 14.58 -18.30
C ARG A 105 7.30 15.39 -17.25
N GLU A 106 7.81 16.53 -16.83
CA GLU A 106 7.05 17.45 -15.98
C GLU A 106 5.81 17.97 -16.72
N ASN A 107 5.91 18.20 -18.02
CA ASN A 107 4.81 18.68 -18.87
C ASN A 107 3.97 17.51 -19.45
N ASN A 108 4.60 16.37 -19.74
CA ASN A 108 3.95 15.16 -20.26
C ASN A 108 4.50 13.94 -19.52
N PRO A 109 3.83 13.46 -18.47
CA PRO A 109 4.25 12.29 -17.68
C PRO A 109 4.41 11.00 -18.50
N ASP A 110 3.84 10.93 -19.69
CA ASP A 110 3.96 9.78 -20.58
C ASP A 110 5.10 9.93 -21.62
N HIS A 111 5.86 11.04 -21.57
CA HIS A 111 7.04 11.20 -22.40
C HIS A 111 8.00 10.00 -22.20
N PRO A 112 8.53 9.40 -23.29
CA PRO A 112 9.32 8.18 -23.23
C PRO A 112 10.56 8.29 -22.32
N ILE A 113 10.86 7.23 -21.60
CA ILE A 113 12.11 7.02 -20.88
C ILE A 113 12.93 6.01 -21.68
N PRO A 114 14.25 6.21 -21.88
CA PRO A 114 15.08 5.26 -22.59
C PRO A 114 15.00 3.84 -22.03
N GLY A 115 14.72 2.87 -22.89
CA GLY A 115 14.61 1.46 -22.50
C GLY A 115 13.38 1.09 -21.69
N ALA A 116 12.47 2.04 -21.41
CA ALA A 116 11.29 1.76 -20.61
C ALA A 116 10.13 1.18 -21.44
N GLU A 117 9.31 0.37 -20.77
CA GLU A 117 8.00 -0.05 -21.26
C GLU A 117 7.07 1.18 -21.35
N THR A 118 6.24 1.26 -22.37
CA THR A 118 5.25 2.34 -22.45
C THR A 118 4.11 2.11 -21.45
N PRO A 119 3.42 3.17 -20.97
CA PRO A 119 2.23 3.00 -20.12
C PRO A 119 1.14 2.14 -20.78
N ALA A 120 0.96 2.25 -22.09
CA ALA A 120 -0.01 1.44 -22.84
C ALA A 120 0.38 -0.05 -22.85
N ALA A 121 1.66 -0.37 -23.11
CA ALA A 121 2.14 -1.75 -23.12
C ALA A 121 2.02 -2.42 -21.74
N SER A 122 2.44 -1.71 -20.68
CA SER A 122 2.32 -2.22 -19.31
C SER A 122 0.87 -2.40 -18.88
N GLY A 123 0.00 -1.45 -19.22
CA GLY A 123 -1.43 -1.55 -18.96
C GLY A 123 -2.10 -2.71 -19.71
N PHE A 124 -1.71 -2.94 -20.96
CA PHE A 124 -2.20 -4.08 -21.75
C PHE A 124 -1.76 -5.43 -21.15
N ARG A 125 -0.47 -5.60 -20.83
CA ARG A 125 0.07 -6.78 -20.15
C ARG A 125 -0.70 -7.08 -18.86
N PHE A 126 -0.86 -6.07 -18.01
CA PHE A 126 -1.60 -6.17 -16.75
C PHE A 126 -3.06 -6.55 -16.98
N SER A 127 -3.73 -5.94 -17.94
CA SER A 127 -5.12 -6.24 -18.33
C SER A 127 -5.30 -7.71 -18.73
N GLN A 128 -4.37 -8.26 -19.54
CA GLN A 128 -4.38 -9.66 -19.91
C GLN A 128 -4.19 -10.60 -18.71
N ALA A 129 -3.32 -10.23 -17.77
CA ALA A 129 -3.12 -10.98 -16.55
C ALA A 129 -4.39 -10.98 -15.68
N VAL A 130 -5.00 -9.82 -15.45
CA VAL A 130 -6.26 -9.71 -14.68
C VAL A 130 -7.38 -10.51 -15.34
N HIS A 131 -7.52 -10.44 -16.65
CA HIS A 131 -8.54 -11.24 -17.36
C HIS A 131 -8.33 -12.74 -17.17
N LYS A 132 -7.09 -13.25 -17.33
CA LYS A 132 -6.76 -14.67 -17.10
C LYS A 132 -7.07 -15.09 -15.66
N ILE A 133 -6.73 -14.23 -14.69
CA ILE A 133 -7.02 -14.46 -13.27
C ILE A 133 -8.53 -14.58 -13.05
N LEU A 134 -9.30 -13.65 -13.58
CA LEU A 134 -10.77 -13.66 -13.45
C LEU A 134 -11.41 -14.90 -14.09
N CYS A 135 -10.87 -15.40 -15.21
CA CYS A 135 -11.35 -16.62 -15.83
C CYS A 135 -10.99 -17.90 -15.06
N ALA A 136 -9.90 -17.87 -14.29
CA ALA A 136 -9.36 -19.02 -13.55
C ALA A 136 -9.77 -19.07 -12.08
N SER A 137 -10.46 -18.05 -11.56
CA SER A 137 -10.82 -17.92 -10.15
C SER A 137 -12.31 -17.74 -9.94
N GLU A 138 -12.77 -18.21 -8.78
CA GLU A 138 -14.12 -17.99 -8.26
C GLU A 138 -14.06 -17.16 -6.98
N GLY A 139 -15.19 -16.54 -6.60
CA GLY A 139 -15.29 -15.71 -5.40
C GLY A 139 -14.57 -14.35 -5.51
N ASP A 140 -14.47 -13.67 -4.40
CA ASP A 140 -13.86 -12.36 -4.28
C ASP A 140 -12.33 -12.51 -4.18
N ILE A 141 -11.59 -11.72 -4.94
CA ILE A 141 -10.14 -11.85 -5.07
C ILE A 141 -9.43 -10.51 -4.90
N ALA A 142 -8.18 -10.57 -4.44
CA ALA A 142 -7.27 -9.43 -4.45
C ALA A 142 -6.12 -9.66 -5.45
N VAL A 143 -5.72 -8.58 -6.11
CA VAL A 143 -4.52 -8.50 -6.95
C VAL A 143 -3.60 -7.45 -6.37
N VAL A 144 -2.48 -7.88 -5.80
CA VAL A 144 -1.46 -6.99 -5.22
C VAL A 144 -0.42 -6.64 -6.28
N ALA A 145 -0.38 -5.37 -6.66
CA ALA A 145 0.46 -4.89 -7.76
C ALA A 145 0.99 -3.46 -7.49
N HIS A 146 1.13 -2.64 -8.53
CA HIS A 146 1.86 -1.39 -8.50
C HIS A 146 1.08 -0.26 -9.15
N THR A 147 1.50 0.99 -8.87
CA THR A 147 0.70 2.15 -9.23
C THR A 147 0.61 2.40 -10.73
N ASP A 148 1.72 2.24 -11.51
CA ASP A 148 1.67 2.58 -12.94
C ASP A 148 0.82 1.58 -13.75
N VAL A 149 0.94 0.26 -13.45
CA VAL A 149 0.14 -0.78 -14.13
C VAL A 149 -1.33 -0.71 -13.75
N ILE A 150 -1.65 -0.52 -12.45
CA ILE A 150 -3.03 -0.35 -12.00
C ILE A 150 -3.64 0.92 -12.59
N SER A 151 -2.93 2.06 -12.52
CA SER A 151 -3.43 3.34 -13.09
C SER A 151 -3.68 3.24 -14.59
N SER A 152 -2.79 2.56 -15.33
CA SER A 152 -2.96 2.36 -16.77
C SER A 152 -4.16 1.49 -17.10
N TYR A 153 -4.40 0.46 -16.29
CA TYR A 153 -5.56 -0.43 -16.41
C TYR A 153 -6.88 0.30 -16.13
N ILE A 154 -6.96 1.02 -15.00
CA ILE A 154 -8.14 1.79 -14.62
C ILE A 154 -8.43 2.89 -15.65
N TYR A 155 -7.38 3.57 -16.15
CA TYR A 155 -7.50 4.56 -17.22
C TYR A 155 -8.12 3.96 -18.50
N ALA A 156 -7.70 2.75 -18.87
CA ALA A 156 -8.26 2.05 -20.04
C ALA A 156 -9.73 1.68 -19.85
N LEU A 157 -10.14 1.25 -18.65
CA LEU A 157 -11.54 0.96 -18.33
C LEU A 157 -12.45 2.21 -18.43
N HIS A 158 -11.91 3.40 -18.16
CA HIS A 158 -12.63 4.68 -18.28
C HIS A 158 -12.57 5.31 -19.68
N SER A 159 -12.12 4.58 -20.69
CA SER A 159 -12.10 5.05 -22.09
C SER A 159 -11.40 6.41 -22.28
N GLY A 160 -10.41 6.72 -21.45
CA GLY A 160 -9.62 7.94 -21.56
C GLY A 160 -10.32 9.24 -21.14
N MET A 161 -11.47 9.18 -20.46
CA MET A 161 -12.20 10.38 -20.02
C MET A 161 -11.43 11.26 -19.03
N TYR A 162 -10.40 10.72 -18.39
CA TYR A 162 -9.61 11.43 -17.37
C TYR A 162 -8.12 11.33 -17.67
N SER A 163 -7.28 12.13 -16.99
CA SER A 163 -5.83 11.93 -16.99
C SER A 163 -5.46 10.65 -16.24
N ARG A 164 -4.48 9.88 -16.75
CA ARG A 164 -3.98 8.67 -16.08
C ARG A 164 -3.47 8.93 -14.65
N GLN A 165 -2.92 10.12 -14.38
CA GLN A 165 -2.45 10.55 -13.06
C GLN A 165 -3.57 10.58 -12.01
N ARG A 166 -4.81 10.82 -12.41
CA ARG A 166 -5.97 10.77 -11.50
C ARG A 166 -6.13 9.41 -10.83
N PHE A 167 -5.69 8.35 -11.48
CA PHE A 167 -5.83 6.97 -11.00
C PHE A 167 -4.62 6.45 -10.25
N ARG A 168 -3.67 7.32 -9.87
CA ARG A 168 -2.52 6.90 -9.07
C ARG A 168 -2.94 6.61 -7.64
N LEU A 169 -2.61 5.41 -7.17
CA LEU A 169 -2.90 4.98 -5.81
C LEU A 169 -1.75 5.36 -4.87
N PRO A 170 -2.03 5.81 -3.63
CA PRO A 170 -1.08 5.77 -2.53
C PRO A 170 -0.64 4.33 -2.21
N CYS A 171 0.51 4.17 -1.57
CA CYS A 171 0.93 2.86 -1.08
C CYS A 171 -0.05 2.35 -0.02
N GLY A 172 -0.38 1.05 -0.04
CA GLY A 172 -1.32 0.45 0.90
C GLY A 172 -2.79 0.83 0.67
N SER A 173 -3.15 1.34 -0.50
CA SER A 173 -4.53 1.60 -0.90
C SER A 173 -5.00 0.65 -2.00
N TYR A 174 -6.30 0.64 -2.28
CA TYR A 174 -6.87 -0.26 -3.27
C TYR A 174 -8.04 0.37 -4.04
N TYR A 175 -8.33 -0.18 -5.22
CA TYR A 175 -9.62 -0.03 -5.92
C TYR A 175 -10.49 -1.24 -5.65
N HIS A 176 -11.78 -1.01 -5.42
CA HIS A 176 -12.81 -2.04 -5.38
C HIS A 176 -13.60 -2.01 -6.68
N LEU A 177 -13.60 -3.12 -7.41
CA LEU A 177 -14.26 -3.28 -8.70
C LEU A 177 -15.28 -4.42 -8.62
N GLU A 178 -16.42 -4.26 -9.27
CA GLU A 178 -17.43 -5.29 -9.38
C GLU A 178 -17.23 -6.10 -10.69
N VAL A 179 -17.32 -7.42 -10.57
CA VAL A 179 -17.15 -8.35 -11.70
C VAL A 179 -18.44 -9.15 -11.89
N ASN A 180 -19.02 -9.07 -13.06
CA ASN A 180 -20.22 -9.84 -13.39
C ASN A 180 -19.89 -11.30 -13.80
N GLU A 181 -20.91 -12.12 -14.03
CA GLU A 181 -20.78 -13.54 -14.42
C GLU A 181 -20.01 -13.76 -15.73
N LYS A 182 -19.96 -12.76 -16.62
CA LYS A 182 -19.19 -12.79 -17.87
C LYS A 182 -17.76 -12.26 -17.70
N ASN A 183 -17.29 -12.06 -16.47
CA ASN A 183 -16.00 -11.45 -16.13
C ASN A 183 -15.82 -10.01 -16.65
N ASN A 184 -16.91 -9.30 -16.97
CA ASN A 184 -16.83 -7.89 -17.29
C ASN A 184 -16.77 -7.09 -15.98
N ILE A 185 -15.88 -6.09 -15.97
CA ILE A 185 -15.66 -5.22 -14.83
C ILE A 185 -16.52 -3.98 -14.99
N SER A 186 -17.17 -3.61 -13.90
CA SER A 186 -17.86 -2.33 -13.74
C SER A 186 -17.42 -1.70 -12.43
N PHE A 187 -17.28 -0.37 -12.43
CA PHE A 187 -17.18 0.40 -11.22
C PHE A 187 -17.63 1.84 -11.52
N SER A 188 -18.27 2.46 -10.55
CA SER A 188 -18.94 3.75 -10.72
C SER A 188 -18.07 4.93 -10.26
N ASP A 189 -17.13 4.69 -9.33
CA ASP A 189 -16.30 5.74 -8.73
C ASP A 189 -14.82 5.42 -8.96
N PRO A 190 -14.07 6.32 -9.64
CA PRO A 190 -12.63 6.18 -9.85
C PRO A 190 -11.79 6.52 -8.60
N SER A 191 -12.39 6.61 -7.43
CA SER A 191 -11.68 6.88 -6.18
C SER A 191 -11.09 5.60 -5.60
N TYR A 192 -9.86 5.71 -5.10
CA TYR A 192 -9.23 4.64 -4.33
C TYR A 192 -9.70 4.69 -2.87
N ILE A 193 -9.57 3.56 -2.19
CA ILE A 193 -9.89 3.42 -0.76
C ILE A 193 -8.57 3.27 0.01
N LEU A 194 -8.42 4.09 1.07
CA LEU A 194 -7.38 3.92 2.09
C LEU A 194 -8.00 3.17 3.27
N PRO A 195 -7.39 2.08 3.75
CA PRO A 195 -7.86 1.39 4.95
C PRO A 195 -7.86 2.32 6.17
N HIS A 196 -8.99 2.38 6.85
CA HIS A 196 -9.17 3.14 8.10
C HIS A 196 -9.86 2.29 9.17
N PRO A 197 -9.27 1.15 9.57
CA PRO A 197 -9.88 0.30 10.59
C PRO A 197 -9.92 1.01 11.95
N GLU A 198 -10.93 0.68 12.74
CA GLU A 198 -11.01 1.16 14.12
C GLU A 198 -9.86 0.59 14.95
N LEU A 199 -9.11 1.46 15.61
CA LEU A 199 -8.01 1.05 16.46
C LEU A 199 -8.55 0.32 17.71
N ASN A 200 -7.96 -0.84 17.97
CA ASN A 200 -8.21 -1.64 19.15
C ASN A 200 -6.92 -2.37 19.59
N ASP A 201 -6.93 -2.99 20.77
CA ASP A 201 -5.75 -3.67 21.31
C ASP A 201 -5.22 -4.78 20.36
N GLY A 202 -6.11 -5.53 19.70
CA GLY A 202 -5.74 -6.57 18.76
C GLY A 202 -4.99 -6.02 17.55
N LEU A 203 -5.50 -4.94 16.94
CA LEU A 203 -4.82 -4.27 15.85
C LEU A 203 -3.48 -3.67 16.29
N CYS A 204 -3.42 -2.99 17.44
CA CYS A 204 -2.18 -2.45 18.00
C CYS A 204 -1.13 -3.56 18.19
N PHE A 205 -1.53 -4.73 18.68
CA PHE A 205 -0.65 -5.88 18.84
C PHE A 205 -0.12 -6.40 17.49
N ARG A 206 -0.99 -6.54 16.47
CA ARG A 206 -0.56 -6.95 15.12
C ARG A 206 0.39 -5.94 14.48
N LEU A 207 0.13 -4.64 14.61
CA LEU A 207 1.02 -3.58 14.12
C LEU A 207 2.42 -3.66 14.77
N ARG A 208 2.48 -3.83 16.10
CA ARG A 208 3.74 -3.99 16.85
C ARG A 208 4.53 -5.23 16.40
N ASN A 209 3.84 -6.34 16.12
CA ASN A 209 4.47 -7.58 15.64
C ASN A 209 4.96 -7.45 14.20
N ALA A 210 4.21 -6.81 13.33
CA ALA A 210 4.59 -6.61 11.93
C ALA A 210 5.92 -5.87 11.77
N VAL A 211 6.24 -4.96 12.72
CA VAL A 211 7.52 -4.24 12.72
C VAL A 211 8.57 -4.88 13.64
N SER A 212 8.30 -6.07 14.16
CA SER A 212 9.20 -6.79 15.06
C SER A 212 9.71 -5.94 16.23
N LEU A 213 8.82 -5.20 16.87
CA LEU A 213 9.17 -4.28 17.97
C LEU A 213 9.88 -5.03 19.10
N PRO A 214 11.06 -4.59 19.58
CA PRO A 214 11.80 -5.28 20.63
C PRO A 214 11.01 -5.42 21.93
N ARG A 215 11.17 -6.53 22.64
CA ARG A 215 10.41 -6.83 23.86
C ARG A 215 10.50 -5.74 24.93
N HIS A 216 11.68 -5.10 25.12
CA HIS A 216 11.82 -4.03 26.09
C HIS A 216 11.05 -2.76 25.69
N VAL A 217 10.92 -2.48 24.39
CA VAL A 217 10.10 -1.36 23.87
C VAL A 217 8.62 -1.69 24.01
N GLN A 218 8.23 -2.94 23.76
CA GLN A 218 6.86 -3.41 23.99
C GLN A 218 6.47 -3.24 25.47
N ALA A 219 7.31 -3.71 26.39
CA ALA A 219 7.09 -3.58 27.84
C ALA A 219 7.02 -2.11 28.29
N HIS A 220 7.85 -1.23 27.70
CA HIS A 220 7.75 0.21 27.94
C HIS A 220 6.41 0.78 27.49
N SER A 221 5.98 0.46 26.25
CA SER A 221 4.69 0.93 25.73
C SER A 221 3.51 0.40 26.54
N ASP A 222 3.57 -0.84 27.05
CA ASP A 222 2.55 -1.42 27.92
C ASP A 222 2.48 -0.63 29.26
N ALA A 223 3.59 -0.36 29.89
CA ALA A 223 3.65 0.43 31.14
C ALA A 223 3.13 1.88 30.94
N VAL A 224 3.51 2.52 29.83
CA VAL A 224 2.98 3.86 29.46
C VAL A 224 1.48 3.81 29.26
N THR A 225 0.96 2.74 28.63
CA THR A 225 -0.48 2.56 28.40
C THR A 225 -1.25 2.42 29.70
N GLU A 226 -0.76 1.60 30.66
CA GLU A 226 -1.37 1.46 31.98
C GLU A 226 -1.44 2.78 32.72
N LEU A 227 -0.34 3.55 32.71
CA LEU A 227 -0.28 4.86 33.34
C LEU A 227 -1.25 5.86 32.68
N ALA A 228 -1.27 5.92 31.35
CA ALA A 228 -2.16 6.81 30.60
C ALA A 228 -3.65 6.52 30.89
N CYS A 229 -4.03 5.23 30.90
CA CYS A 229 -5.41 4.84 31.26
C CYS A 229 -5.75 5.17 32.71
N CYS A 230 -4.82 4.98 33.64
CA CYS A 230 -5.02 5.37 35.04
C CYS A 230 -5.25 6.88 35.17
N LEU A 231 -4.44 7.71 34.51
CA LEU A 231 -4.60 9.16 34.50
C LEU A 231 -5.94 9.60 33.90
N CYS A 232 -6.36 8.98 32.79
CA CYS A 232 -7.68 9.26 32.20
C CYS A 232 -8.81 8.97 33.19
N ASN A 233 -8.78 7.82 33.86
CA ASN A 233 -9.81 7.47 34.86
C ASN A 233 -9.85 8.48 36.02
N MET A 234 -8.69 8.95 36.49
CA MET A 234 -8.62 9.98 37.52
C MET A 234 -9.17 11.33 37.05
N LEU A 235 -8.89 11.73 35.81
CA LEU A 235 -9.38 12.98 35.23
C LEU A 235 -10.89 12.90 34.94
N GLU A 236 -11.40 11.77 34.47
CA GLU A 236 -12.83 11.54 34.27
C GLU A 236 -13.61 11.63 35.59
N SER A 237 -13.04 11.13 36.68
CA SER A 237 -13.62 11.29 38.03
C SER A 237 -13.72 12.76 38.46
N ASN A 238 -12.97 13.66 37.82
CA ASN A 238 -13.01 15.12 38.02
C ASN A 238 -13.79 15.86 36.91
N GLY A 239 -14.55 15.13 36.08
CA GLY A 239 -15.48 15.71 35.10
C GLY A 239 -14.88 16.00 33.73
N TYR A 240 -13.64 15.56 33.45
CA TYR A 240 -13.07 15.64 32.09
C TYR A 240 -13.57 14.48 31.23
N ILE A 241 -13.69 14.70 29.92
CA ILE A 241 -14.14 13.70 28.95
C ILE A 241 -13.00 13.37 28.02
N PHE A 242 -12.70 12.07 27.85
CA PHE A 242 -11.66 11.56 26.96
C PHE A 242 -12.19 10.41 26.11
N ASP A 243 -11.61 10.26 24.92
CA ASP A 243 -11.72 9.00 24.16
C ASP A 243 -10.67 8.02 24.71
N GLN A 244 -11.08 7.17 25.66
CA GLN A 244 -10.19 6.20 26.30
C GLN A 244 -9.60 5.20 25.28
N LYS A 245 -10.33 4.80 24.25
CA LYS A 245 -9.81 3.92 23.19
C LYS A 245 -8.67 4.58 22.44
N LEU A 246 -8.84 5.85 22.06
CA LEU A 246 -7.80 6.61 21.36
C LEU A 246 -6.55 6.80 22.22
N VAL A 247 -6.72 7.18 23.48
CA VAL A 247 -5.60 7.33 24.43
C VAL A 247 -4.85 6.00 24.59
N ARG A 248 -5.57 4.91 24.79
CA ARG A 248 -5.00 3.57 24.94
C ARG A 248 -4.24 3.13 23.69
N SER A 249 -4.84 3.23 22.53
CA SER A 249 -4.21 2.87 21.26
C SER A 249 -3.00 3.74 20.94
N GLY A 250 -3.10 5.05 21.20
CA GLY A 250 -1.98 5.98 21.06
C GLY A 250 -0.80 5.62 21.98
N ALA A 251 -1.08 5.27 23.23
CA ALA A 251 -0.06 4.84 24.18
C ALA A 251 0.59 3.50 23.80
N LEU A 252 -0.18 2.53 23.26
CA LEU A 252 0.34 1.25 22.76
C LEU A 252 1.27 1.43 21.56
N LEU A 253 1.04 2.43 20.72
CA LEU A 253 1.73 2.63 19.44
C LEU A 253 2.76 3.76 19.45
N HIS A 254 2.89 4.55 20.53
CA HIS A 254 3.71 5.78 20.57
C HIS A 254 5.17 5.54 20.14
N ASP A 255 5.73 4.38 20.46
CA ASP A 255 7.11 4.00 20.16
C ASP A 255 7.22 2.99 18.99
N ILE A 256 6.17 2.80 18.19
CA ILE A 256 6.14 1.77 17.15
C ILE A 256 7.28 1.93 16.12
N ALA A 257 7.74 3.15 15.91
CA ALA A 257 8.82 3.47 14.97
C ALA A 257 10.15 3.82 15.66
N ARG A 258 10.33 3.47 16.95
CA ARG A 258 11.48 3.90 17.76
C ARG A 258 12.85 3.50 17.19
N LEU A 259 12.91 2.40 16.45
CA LEU A 259 14.15 1.92 15.82
C LEU A 259 14.51 2.63 14.51
N GLN A 260 13.62 3.47 13.99
CA GLN A 260 13.89 4.24 12.79
C GLN A 260 14.44 5.63 13.10
N ARG A 261 15.22 6.16 12.16
CA ARG A 261 15.57 7.58 12.11
C ARG A 261 14.25 8.38 11.99
N HIS A 262 14.03 9.36 12.84
CA HIS A 262 12.78 10.15 12.85
C HIS A 262 11.52 9.35 13.19
N HIS A 263 11.60 8.45 14.17
CA HIS A 263 10.50 7.59 14.60
C HIS A 263 9.20 8.34 14.92
N THR A 264 9.30 9.55 15.51
CA THR A 264 8.13 10.40 15.83
C THR A 264 7.36 10.83 14.58
N LYS A 265 8.07 11.09 13.47
CA LYS A 265 7.44 11.43 12.18
C LYS A 265 6.66 10.25 11.64
N THR A 266 7.23 9.04 11.63
CA THR A 266 6.56 7.83 11.13
C THR A 266 5.34 7.49 11.97
N GLY A 267 5.44 7.59 13.29
CA GLY A 267 4.29 7.40 14.19
C GLY A 267 3.18 8.41 13.94
N GLY A 268 3.53 9.68 13.71
CA GLY A 268 2.57 10.73 13.36
C GLY A 268 1.88 10.49 12.02
N GLU A 269 2.61 10.03 11.00
CA GLU A 269 2.03 9.68 9.69
C GLU A 269 1.00 8.55 9.80
N LEU A 270 1.19 7.59 10.69
CA LEU A 270 0.23 6.49 10.90
C LEU A 270 -1.10 6.98 11.50
N PHE A 271 -1.06 8.00 12.37
CA PHE A 271 -2.25 8.57 13.01
C PHE A 271 -2.94 9.66 12.19
N LEU A 272 -2.29 10.23 11.17
CA LEU A 272 -2.82 11.31 10.33
C LEU A 272 -3.38 10.80 8.99
N GLN A 273 -3.22 9.53 8.66
CA GLN A 273 -3.84 8.86 7.52
C GLN A 273 -5.12 8.15 7.93
#